data_e1fffcb491acc3574fd9212369c17e93
#
_entry.id   e1fffcb491acc3574fd9212369c17e93
#
_cell.length_a   1.000
_cell.length_b   1.000
_cell.length_c   1.000
_cell.angle_alpha   90.00
_cell.angle_beta   90.00
_cell.angle_gamma   90.00
#
_symmetry.space_group_name_H-M   'P 1'
#
loop_
_entity.id
_entity.type
_entity.pdbx_description
1 polymer ?
#
loop_
_entity_poly.entity_id
_entity_poly.type
_entity_poly.pdbx_seq_one_letter_code
_entity_poly.pdbx_strand_id
1 'polypeptide(L)'
;VGALAGDAWVEVDGVKTPRSLFGWAARGVRVLGPVHVFKNELASSSGDAPPADFGLTPKGRDLVRAASRLGIVVDVSHASDRAAKEILALAAENGSPVVATHSNARALADHPRNLRDPELRAIAKSGGVVGVNFHSAFLTRNQTATLADVVRQVKYLVDLVGPEHVAIGSDFEGEIRPPAELADAEGYQKLARALVQAGVPKDTVEAVFAKNALRVLCKSGVRD
;
A
#
# COMPACT_ATOMS: atom_id res chain seq x y z
N VAL A 1 3.95 9.72 -9.95
CA VAL A 1 2.70 9.66 -10.75
C VAL A 1 2.56 10.87 -11.64
N GLY A 2 2.87 12.08 -11.17
CA GLY A 2 2.88 13.28 -12.02
C GLY A 2 3.81 13.22 -13.25
N ALA A 3 4.82 12.36 -13.20
CA ALA A 3 5.75 12.14 -14.31
C ALA A 3 5.14 11.37 -15.49
N LEU A 4 3.95 10.77 -15.35
CA LEU A 4 3.24 10.09 -16.43
C LEU A 4 2.26 11.04 -17.17
N ALA A 5 1.95 12.20 -16.59
CA ALA A 5 1.16 13.22 -17.25
C ALA A 5 1.94 13.76 -18.48
N GLY A 6 1.40 13.57 -19.67
CA GLY A 6 2.07 13.96 -20.91
C GLY A 6 3.05 12.93 -21.49
N ASP A 7 3.20 11.74 -20.87
CA ASP A 7 4.00 10.67 -21.45
C ASP A 7 3.36 10.12 -22.75
N ALA A 8 4.23 9.69 -23.68
CA ALA A 8 3.77 8.99 -24.87
C ALA A 8 3.36 7.55 -24.49
N TRP A 9 2.18 7.13 -24.90
CA TRP A 9 1.67 5.78 -24.71
C TRP A 9 1.88 4.96 -25.99
N VAL A 10 2.48 3.80 -25.82
CA VAL A 10 2.70 2.83 -26.89
C VAL A 10 1.90 1.56 -26.61
N GLU A 11 1.48 0.87 -27.66
CA GLU A 11 0.80 -0.41 -27.51
C GLU A 11 1.83 -1.53 -27.52
N VAL A 12 1.79 -2.38 -26.48
CA VAL A 12 2.63 -3.58 -26.36
C VAL A 12 1.71 -4.74 -25.97
N ASP A 13 1.65 -5.75 -26.82
CA ASP A 13 0.79 -6.93 -26.65
C ASP A 13 -0.68 -6.59 -26.32
N GLY A 14 -1.23 -5.58 -27.00
CA GLY A 14 -2.61 -5.14 -26.81
C GLY A 14 -2.86 -4.31 -25.55
N VAL A 15 -1.80 -3.87 -24.82
CA VAL A 15 -1.91 -3.00 -23.66
C VAL A 15 -1.22 -1.67 -23.92
N LYS A 16 -1.93 -0.58 -23.73
CA LYS A 16 -1.35 0.76 -23.78
C LYS A 16 -0.44 0.98 -22.58
N THR A 17 0.82 1.26 -22.84
CA THR A 17 1.90 1.36 -21.84
C THR A 17 2.58 2.71 -21.94
N PRO A 18 2.76 3.46 -20.83
CA PRO A 18 3.55 4.69 -20.83
C PRO A 18 5.02 4.37 -21.16
N ARG A 19 5.62 5.11 -22.06
CA ARG A 19 7.01 4.88 -22.49
C ARG A 19 8.01 4.93 -21.35
N SER A 20 7.84 5.89 -20.43
CA SER A 20 8.72 6.05 -19.27
C SER A 20 8.70 4.84 -18.32
N LEU A 21 7.61 4.07 -18.30
CA LEU A 21 7.46 2.91 -17.40
C LEU A 21 8.53 1.84 -17.67
N PHE A 22 8.92 1.63 -18.93
CA PHE A 22 10.02 0.73 -19.29
C PHE A 22 11.35 1.20 -18.68
N GLY A 23 11.65 2.50 -18.82
CA GLY A 23 12.85 3.08 -18.25
C GLY A 23 12.88 3.03 -16.72
N TRP A 24 11.74 3.13 -16.07
CA TRP A 24 11.64 2.99 -14.61
C TRP A 24 11.84 1.56 -14.18
N ALA A 25 11.22 0.59 -14.84
CA ALA A 25 11.42 -0.84 -14.58
C ALA A 25 12.89 -1.23 -14.74
N ALA A 26 13.55 -0.79 -15.82
CA ALA A 26 14.96 -1.04 -16.08
C ALA A 26 15.89 -0.42 -15.03
N ARG A 27 15.52 0.72 -14.46
CA ARG A 27 16.26 1.39 -13.35
C ARG A 27 15.93 0.84 -11.97
N GLY A 28 15.12 -0.20 -11.87
CA GLY A 28 14.84 -0.87 -10.61
C GLY A 28 13.62 -0.37 -9.85
N VAL A 29 12.73 0.43 -10.45
CA VAL A 29 11.43 0.74 -9.84
C VAL A 29 10.62 -0.55 -9.74
N ARG A 30 10.14 -0.87 -8.53
CA ARG A 30 9.41 -2.12 -8.23
C ARG A 30 8.02 -1.89 -7.68
N VAL A 31 7.70 -0.68 -7.23
CA VAL A 31 6.38 -0.33 -6.68
C VAL A 31 5.90 0.97 -7.32
N LEU A 32 4.62 1.03 -7.68
CA LEU A 32 3.98 2.19 -8.30
C LEU A 32 2.60 2.43 -7.71
N GLY A 33 2.37 3.59 -7.10
CA GLY A 33 1.04 4.07 -6.76
C GLY A 33 0.45 4.91 -7.91
N PRO A 34 -0.74 4.61 -8.44
CA PRO A 34 -1.34 5.38 -9.53
C PRO A 34 -1.82 6.76 -9.13
N VAL A 35 -2.04 7.01 -7.85
CA VAL A 35 -2.56 8.26 -7.30
C VAL A 35 -1.90 8.59 -5.97
N HIS A 36 -1.90 9.87 -5.58
CA HIS A 36 -1.44 10.36 -4.28
C HIS A 36 -2.59 11.11 -3.57
N VAL A 37 -2.33 12.26 -2.97
CA VAL A 37 -3.32 12.99 -2.14
C VAL A 37 -4.58 13.38 -2.92
N PHE A 38 -4.44 13.78 -4.19
CA PHE A 38 -5.55 14.20 -5.03
C PHE A 38 -5.69 13.32 -6.27
N LYS A 39 -6.93 13.21 -6.78
CA LYS A 39 -7.22 12.57 -8.08
C LYS A 39 -6.36 13.13 -9.20
N ASN A 40 -6.11 12.29 -10.18
CA ASN A 40 -5.39 12.65 -11.38
C ASN A 40 -6.04 12.01 -12.62
N GLU A 41 -5.37 12.04 -13.76
CA GLU A 41 -5.86 11.43 -15.00
C GLU A 41 -5.90 9.89 -14.97
N LEU A 42 -5.41 9.22 -13.91
CA LEU A 42 -5.33 7.77 -13.77
C LEU A 42 -6.38 7.22 -12.80
N ALA A 43 -6.55 7.88 -11.64
CA ALA A 43 -7.38 7.37 -10.56
C ALA A 43 -7.94 8.48 -9.66
N SER A 44 -9.06 8.17 -8.99
CA SER A 44 -9.55 8.94 -7.84
C SER A 44 -8.79 8.59 -6.57
N SER A 45 -8.63 9.60 -5.70
CA SER A 45 -7.90 9.50 -4.45
C SER A 45 -8.83 9.42 -3.25
N SER A 46 -8.38 8.78 -2.18
CA SER A 46 -9.03 8.80 -0.86
C SER A 46 -8.95 10.18 -0.16
N GLY A 47 -8.12 11.09 -0.66
CA GLY A 47 -8.03 12.48 -0.20
C GLY A 47 -8.98 13.45 -0.90
N ASP A 48 -9.68 12.99 -1.95
CA ASP A 48 -10.64 13.85 -2.66
C ASP A 48 -11.91 14.07 -1.83
N ALA A 49 -12.46 15.29 -1.91
CA ALA A 49 -13.79 15.55 -1.37
C ALA A 49 -14.86 14.81 -2.20
N PRO A 50 -15.93 14.29 -1.59
CA PRO A 50 -17.04 13.68 -2.34
C PRO A 50 -17.64 14.69 -3.35
N PRO A 51 -18.06 14.24 -4.54
CA PRO A 51 -18.29 12.87 -5.00
C PRO A 51 -17.25 12.31 -5.98
N ALA A 52 -15.96 12.59 -5.79
CA ALA A 52 -14.93 12.32 -6.79
C ALA A 52 -14.46 10.84 -6.89
N ASP A 53 -15.20 9.87 -6.34
CA ASP A 53 -14.82 8.44 -6.44
C ASP A 53 -15.25 7.80 -7.76
N PHE A 54 -14.54 8.13 -8.84
CA PHE A 54 -14.76 7.54 -10.16
C PHE A 54 -13.97 6.22 -10.39
N GLY A 55 -13.08 5.84 -9.46
CA GLY A 55 -12.23 4.67 -9.58
C GLY A 55 -11.02 4.89 -10.51
N LEU A 56 -10.71 3.91 -11.35
CA LEU A 56 -9.68 4.02 -12.39
C LEU A 56 -10.26 4.59 -13.68
N THR A 57 -9.52 5.49 -14.32
CA THR A 57 -9.80 5.88 -15.71
C THR A 57 -9.38 4.75 -16.68
N PRO A 58 -9.73 4.81 -17.97
CA PRO A 58 -9.16 3.89 -18.97
C PRO A 58 -7.63 3.86 -18.95
N LYS A 59 -6.96 5.02 -18.89
CA LYS A 59 -5.50 5.12 -18.74
C LYS A 59 -5.00 4.47 -17.43
N GLY A 60 -5.71 4.65 -16.32
CA GLY A 60 -5.38 4.02 -15.06
C GLY A 60 -5.42 2.49 -15.13
N ARG A 61 -6.43 1.92 -15.78
CA ARG A 61 -6.53 0.47 -16.02
C ARG A 61 -5.39 -0.05 -16.90
N ASP A 62 -5.05 0.68 -17.97
CA ASP A 62 -3.93 0.34 -18.83
C ASP A 62 -2.60 0.40 -18.07
N LEU A 63 -2.40 1.40 -17.20
CA LEU A 63 -1.21 1.49 -16.34
C LEU A 63 -1.09 0.30 -15.39
N VAL A 64 -2.18 -0.13 -14.73
CA VAL A 64 -2.17 -1.29 -13.83
C VAL A 64 -1.78 -2.56 -14.58
N ARG A 65 -2.34 -2.79 -15.78
CA ARG A 65 -1.99 -3.94 -16.61
C ARG A 65 -0.52 -3.89 -17.06
N ALA A 66 -0.06 -2.73 -17.51
CA ALA A 66 1.33 -2.53 -17.92
C ALA A 66 2.33 -2.74 -16.76
N ALA A 67 2.03 -2.19 -15.59
CA ALA A 67 2.84 -2.41 -14.39
C ALA A 67 2.95 -3.89 -14.04
N SER A 68 1.82 -4.61 -14.03
CA SER A 68 1.78 -6.06 -13.76
C SER A 68 2.67 -6.86 -14.73
N ARG A 69 2.65 -6.54 -16.04
CA ARG A 69 3.48 -7.20 -17.05
C ARG A 69 4.97 -6.94 -16.86
N LEU A 70 5.33 -5.74 -16.42
CA LEU A 70 6.71 -5.35 -16.15
C LEU A 70 7.20 -5.79 -14.76
N GLY A 71 6.40 -6.56 -14.02
CA GLY A 71 6.75 -6.99 -12.66
C GLY A 71 6.81 -5.84 -11.66
N ILE A 72 6.15 -4.72 -11.93
CA ILE A 72 6.00 -3.60 -11.00
C ILE A 72 4.73 -3.84 -10.18
N VAL A 73 4.88 -3.88 -8.86
CA VAL A 73 3.79 -4.06 -7.91
C VAL A 73 2.98 -2.77 -7.80
N VAL A 74 1.65 -2.86 -7.86
CA VAL A 74 0.79 -1.69 -7.72
C VAL A 74 0.47 -1.45 -6.25
N ASP A 75 0.63 -0.19 -5.81
CA ASP A 75 0.31 0.28 -4.47
C ASP A 75 -1.06 0.95 -4.45
N VAL A 76 -1.93 0.50 -3.55
CA VAL A 76 -3.27 1.08 -3.35
C VAL A 76 -3.32 2.15 -2.27
N SER A 77 -2.20 2.45 -1.60
CA SER A 77 -2.14 3.58 -0.69
C SER A 77 -2.55 4.86 -1.41
N HIS A 78 -3.39 5.68 -0.81
CA HIS A 78 -4.05 6.84 -1.40
C HIS A 78 -5.17 6.57 -2.43
N ALA A 79 -5.33 5.38 -2.97
CA ALA A 79 -6.44 5.09 -3.86
C ALA A 79 -7.79 5.25 -3.13
N SER A 80 -8.82 5.76 -3.83
CA SER A 80 -10.18 5.73 -3.32
C SER A 80 -10.68 4.30 -3.14
N ASP A 81 -11.75 4.09 -2.40
CA ASP A 81 -12.33 2.74 -2.18
C ASP A 81 -12.62 2.05 -3.52
N ARG A 82 -13.15 2.77 -4.50
CA ARG A 82 -13.44 2.23 -5.82
C ARG A 82 -12.18 1.94 -6.62
N ALA A 83 -11.21 2.87 -6.64
CA ALA A 83 -9.95 2.67 -7.33
C ALA A 83 -9.18 1.46 -6.76
N ALA A 84 -9.13 1.30 -5.43
CA ALA A 84 -8.49 0.16 -4.78
C ALA A 84 -9.15 -1.17 -5.20
N LYS A 85 -10.48 -1.25 -5.23
CA LYS A 85 -11.21 -2.44 -5.69
C LYS A 85 -10.91 -2.78 -7.15
N GLU A 86 -10.90 -1.78 -8.03
CA GLU A 86 -10.61 -1.97 -9.45
C GLU A 86 -9.16 -2.42 -9.67
N ILE A 87 -8.17 -1.87 -8.92
CA ILE A 87 -6.77 -2.31 -8.95
C ILE A 87 -6.65 -3.77 -8.51
N LEU A 88 -7.28 -4.14 -7.38
CA LEU A 88 -7.25 -5.51 -6.86
C LEU A 88 -7.86 -6.52 -7.84
N ALA A 89 -8.95 -6.16 -8.51
CA ALA A 89 -9.58 -6.99 -9.52
C ALA A 89 -8.66 -7.22 -10.73
N LEU A 90 -8.07 -6.16 -11.28
CA LEU A 90 -7.14 -6.25 -12.41
C LEU A 90 -5.87 -7.03 -12.06
N ALA A 91 -5.34 -6.84 -10.85
CA ALA A 91 -4.17 -7.60 -10.40
C ALA A 91 -4.47 -9.10 -10.26
N ALA A 92 -5.67 -9.45 -9.79
CA ALA A 92 -6.10 -10.84 -9.70
C ALA A 92 -6.20 -11.52 -11.08
N GLU A 93 -6.66 -10.80 -12.12
CA GLU A 93 -6.68 -11.29 -13.51
C GLU A 93 -5.28 -11.65 -14.01
N ASN A 94 -4.26 -10.90 -13.57
CA ASN A 94 -2.87 -11.06 -14.01
C ASN A 94 -1.99 -11.89 -13.06
N GLY A 95 -2.54 -12.37 -11.94
CA GLY A 95 -1.79 -13.09 -10.89
C GLY A 95 -0.68 -12.23 -10.26
N SER A 96 -0.86 -10.91 -10.19
CA SER A 96 0.14 -9.96 -9.68
C SER A 96 -0.16 -9.57 -8.24
N PRO A 97 0.87 -9.43 -7.38
CA PRO A 97 0.67 -8.92 -6.03
C PRO A 97 0.28 -7.44 -6.05
N VAL A 98 -0.52 -7.04 -5.05
CA VAL A 98 -0.86 -5.65 -4.75
C VAL A 98 -0.40 -5.34 -3.34
N VAL A 99 0.10 -4.14 -3.10
CA VAL A 99 0.49 -3.70 -1.76
C VAL A 99 -0.31 -2.47 -1.32
N ALA A 100 -0.41 -2.29 -0.02
CA ALA A 100 -0.65 -1.00 0.59
C ALA A 100 0.62 -0.64 1.36
N THR A 101 1.45 0.23 0.81
CA THR A 101 2.75 0.55 1.43
C THR A 101 2.59 1.23 2.77
N HIS A 102 1.49 2.00 2.98
CA HIS A 102 1.22 2.75 4.21
C HIS A 102 -0.28 2.99 4.40
N SER A 103 -1.00 1.98 4.91
CA SER A 103 -2.45 2.05 5.21
C SER A 103 -2.79 1.21 6.43
N ASN A 104 -3.91 1.53 7.09
CA ASN A 104 -4.36 0.85 8.29
C ASN A 104 -5.73 0.16 8.08
N ALA A 105 -6.22 -0.56 9.08
CA ALA A 105 -7.54 -1.16 9.07
C ALA A 105 -8.62 -0.11 9.43
N ARG A 106 -9.58 0.11 8.54
CA ARG A 106 -10.69 1.05 8.75
C ARG A 106 -11.60 0.62 9.90
N ALA A 107 -11.68 -0.66 10.19
CA ALA A 107 -12.43 -1.20 11.33
C ALA A 107 -11.98 -0.61 12.68
N LEU A 108 -10.70 -0.26 12.84
CA LEU A 108 -10.16 0.32 14.06
C LEU A 108 -10.24 1.86 14.08
N ALA A 109 -10.10 2.50 12.92
CA ALA A 109 -10.22 3.94 12.77
C ALA A 109 -10.88 4.25 11.42
N ASP A 110 -12.11 4.74 11.44
CA ASP A 110 -12.89 5.05 10.23
C ASP A 110 -12.35 6.32 9.57
N HIS A 111 -11.38 6.12 8.69
CA HIS A 111 -10.71 7.16 7.92
C HIS A 111 -10.61 6.74 6.45
N PRO A 112 -10.82 7.64 5.45
CA PRO A 112 -10.77 7.30 4.04
C PRO A 112 -9.43 6.70 3.58
N ARG A 113 -8.31 7.04 4.25
CA ARG A 113 -6.97 6.48 3.98
C ARG A 113 -6.81 5.04 4.44
N ASN A 114 -7.69 4.54 5.29
CA ASN A 114 -7.68 3.18 5.81
C ASN A 114 -8.49 2.25 4.91
N LEU A 115 -8.04 1.00 4.81
CA LEU A 115 -8.66 -0.03 3.99
C LEU A 115 -9.71 -0.81 4.79
N ARG A 116 -10.76 -1.25 4.12
CA ARG A 116 -11.77 -2.14 4.71
C ARG A 116 -11.27 -3.58 4.69
N ASP A 117 -11.82 -4.43 5.54
CA ASP A 117 -11.43 -5.84 5.66
C ASP A 117 -11.46 -6.62 4.32
N PRO A 118 -12.45 -6.42 3.42
CA PRO A 118 -12.43 -7.09 2.11
C PRO A 118 -11.20 -6.72 1.26
N GLU A 119 -10.79 -5.44 1.23
CA GLU A 119 -9.61 -5.00 0.49
C GLU A 119 -8.31 -5.54 1.13
N LEU A 120 -8.23 -5.54 2.48
CA LEU A 120 -7.09 -6.11 3.21
C LEU A 120 -6.92 -7.61 2.90
N ARG A 121 -8.02 -8.38 2.92
CA ARG A 121 -8.00 -9.79 2.54
C ARG A 121 -7.65 -10.00 1.07
N ALA A 122 -8.10 -9.11 0.17
CA ALA A 122 -7.76 -9.20 -1.25
C ALA A 122 -6.27 -8.93 -1.51
N ILE A 123 -5.65 -7.97 -0.78
CA ILE A 123 -4.19 -7.75 -0.80
C ILE A 123 -3.46 -9.02 -0.37
N ALA A 124 -3.84 -9.62 0.74
CA ALA A 124 -3.24 -10.87 1.21
C ALA A 124 -3.39 -11.99 0.18
N LYS A 125 -4.60 -12.19 -0.36
CA LYS A 125 -4.87 -13.20 -1.40
C LYS A 125 -4.02 -13.01 -2.65
N SER A 126 -3.65 -11.76 -3.01
CA SER A 126 -2.74 -11.46 -4.12
C SER A 126 -1.28 -11.83 -3.83
N GLY A 127 -0.94 -12.19 -2.60
CA GLY A 127 0.43 -12.40 -2.14
C GLY A 127 1.15 -11.12 -1.70
N GLY A 128 0.42 -10.01 -1.61
CA GLY A 128 0.94 -8.71 -1.19
C GLY A 128 1.11 -8.52 0.30
N VAL A 129 1.34 -7.27 0.70
CA VAL A 129 1.50 -6.86 2.11
C VAL A 129 0.80 -5.53 2.37
N VAL A 130 0.40 -5.33 3.62
CA VAL A 130 -0.15 -4.08 4.15
C VAL A 130 0.84 -3.48 5.14
N GLY A 131 1.40 -2.32 4.81
CA GLY A 131 2.30 -1.54 5.68
C GLY A 131 1.51 -0.66 6.64
N VAL A 132 1.69 -0.85 7.94
CA VAL A 132 1.02 -0.08 8.99
C VAL A 132 1.57 1.34 9.02
N ASN A 133 0.70 2.32 8.76
CA ASN A 133 0.99 3.74 8.79
C ASN A 133 0.96 4.28 10.23
N PHE A 134 1.85 5.22 10.56
CA PHE A 134 1.97 5.78 11.91
C PHE A 134 1.21 7.11 12.11
N HIS A 135 0.55 7.63 11.10
CA HIS A 135 -0.21 8.86 11.24
C HIS A 135 -1.36 8.70 12.25
N SER A 136 -1.36 9.54 13.30
CA SER A 136 -2.32 9.45 14.43
C SER A 136 -3.78 9.42 13.98
N ALA A 137 -4.16 10.22 12.98
CA ALA A 137 -5.52 10.26 12.47
C ALA A 137 -5.95 8.95 11.78
N PHE A 138 -5.00 8.10 11.34
CA PHE A 138 -5.27 6.81 10.71
C PHE A 138 -5.24 5.65 11.73
N LEU A 139 -4.73 5.92 12.94
CA LEU A 139 -4.61 4.93 14.02
C LEU A 139 -5.78 4.97 14.99
N THR A 140 -6.33 6.16 15.23
CA THR A 140 -7.40 6.37 16.22
C THR A 140 -8.33 7.52 15.84
N ARG A 141 -9.56 7.46 16.32
CA ARG A 141 -10.56 8.54 16.10
C ARG A 141 -10.21 9.84 16.82
N ASN A 142 -9.40 9.78 17.88
CA ASN A 142 -9.05 10.93 18.71
C ASN A 142 -7.91 11.78 18.16
N GLN A 143 -7.35 11.44 17.01
CA GLN A 143 -6.24 12.13 16.34
C GLN A 143 -4.94 12.23 17.14
N THR A 144 -4.88 11.62 18.31
CA THR A 144 -3.67 11.50 19.14
C THR A 144 -3.48 10.01 19.44
N ALA A 145 -2.56 9.40 18.73
CA ALA A 145 -2.27 7.98 18.86
C ALA A 145 -1.08 7.75 19.81
N THR A 146 -1.03 6.54 20.34
CA THR A 146 0.04 6.02 21.18
C THR A 146 0.70 4.82 20.51
N LEU A 147 1.84 4.37 21.02
CA LEU A 147 2.48 3.11 20.61
C LEU A 147 1.50 1.93 20.68
N ALA A 148 0.61 1.90 21.69
CA ALA A 148 -0.39 0.84 21.84
C ALA A 148 -1.40 0.80 20.68
N ASP A 149 -1.70 1.93 20.06
CA ASP A 149 -2.59 2.00 18.90
C ASP A 149 -1.93 1.37 17.67
N VAL A 150 -0.64 1.56 17.47
CA VAL A 150 0.13 0.89 16.41
C VAL A 150 0.20 -0.62 16.66
N VAL A 151 0.49 -1.04 17.89
CA VAL A 151 0.46 -2.46 18.29
C VAL A 151 -0.91 -3.09 17.99
N ARG A 152 -2.00 -2.38 18.29
CA ARG A 152 -3.37 -2.84 18.02
C ARG A 152 -3.61 -3.01 16.51
N GLN A 153 -3.15 -2.08 15.67
CA GLN A 153 -3.24 -2.19 14.20
C GLN A 153 -2.47 -3.41 13.69
N VAL A 154 -1.22 -3.60 14.11
CA VAL A 154 -0.41 -4.75 13.70
C VAL A 154 -1.11 -6.05 14.08
N LYS A 155 -1.57 -6.18 15.34
CA LYS A 155 -2.26 -7.40 15.81
C LYS A 155 -3.53 -7.67 15.03
N TYR A 156 -4.38 -6.63 14.83
CA TYR A 156 -5.58 -6.78 14.04
C TYR A 156 -5.32 -7.28 12.62
N LEU A 157 -4.31 -6.70 11.96
CA LEU A 157 -3.95 -7.12 10.61
C LEU A 157 -3.38 -8.54 10.60
N VAL A 158 -2.52 -8.91 11.55
CA VAL A 158 -2.00 -10.28 11.68
C VAL A 158 -3.13 -11.29 11.85
N ASP A 159 -4.11 -10.97 12.69
CA ASP A 159 -5.28 -11.85 12.91
C ASP A 159 -6.19 -11.93 11.69
N LEU A 160 -6.31 -10.82 10.92
CA LEU A 160 -7.23 -10.73 9.79
C LEU A 160 -6.70 -11.39 8.52
N VAL A 161 -5.41 -11.19 8.21
CA VAL A 161 -4.81 -11.53 6.90
C VAL A 161 -3.63 -12.49 6.99
N GLY A 162 -3.17 -12.83 8.19
CA GLY A 162 -1.98 -13.66 8.43
C GLY A 162 -0.69 -12.84 8.61
N PRO A 163 0.26 -13.38 9.40
CA PRO A 163 1.50 -12.69 9.75
C PRO A 163 2.40 -12.38 8.55
N GLU A 164 2.30 -13.14 7.46
CA GLU A 164 3.10 -12.97 6.24
C GLU A 164 2.62 -11.81 5.35
N HIS A 165 1.47 -11.21 5.65
CA HIS A 165 0.86 -10.15 4.85
C HIS A 165 0.87 -8.78 5.53
N VAL A 166 1.59 -8.63 6.64
CA VAL A 166 1.71 -7.37 7.38
C VAL A 166 3.14 -6.85 7.32
N ALA A 167 3.30 -5.55 7.15
CA ALA A 167 4.59 -4.86 7.16
C ALA A 167 4.51 -3.55 7.95
N ILE A 168 5.63 -2.88 8.15
CA ILE A 168 5.69 -1.50 8.66
C ILE A 168 5.77 -0.54 7.45
N GLY A 169 4.90 0.44 7.43
CA GLY A 169 4.85 1.51 6.45
C GLY A 169 4.70 2.86 7.15
N SER A 170 5.69 3.21 7.99
CA SER A 170 5.65 4.34 8.93
C SER A 170 5.19 5.66 8.34
N ASP A 171 5.55 5.91 7.08
CA ASP A 171 5.26 7.17 6.38
C ASP A 171 6.03 8.38 6.96
N PHE A 172 7.19 8.14 7.60
CA PHE A 172 8.06 9.22 8.06
C PHE A 172 8.37 10.15 6.89
N GLU A 173 8.56 11.45 7.17
CA GLU A 173 8.74 12.54 6.19
C GLU A 173 7.50 12.82 5.30
N GLY A 174 6.39 12.06 5.46
CA GLY A 174 5.13 12.25 4.74
C GLY A 174 4.18 13.27 5.39
N GLU A 175 4.71 14.25 6.13
CA GLU A 175 3.92 15.26 6.87
C GLU A 175 2.94 14.65 7.89
N ILE A 176 3.28 13.47 8.42
CA ILE A 176 2.46 12.77 9.40
C ILE A 176 2.66 13.30 10.82
N ARG A 177 1.72 12.93 11.71
CA ARG A 177 1.83 13.12 13.18
C ARG A 177 1.88 11.74 13.82
N PRO A 178 3.05 11.13 14.00
CA PRO A 178 3.17 9.81 14.60
C PRO A 178 2.97 9.90 16.13
N PRO A 179 2.75 8.75 16.83
CA PRO A 179 2.88 8.67 18.28
C PRO A 179 4.25 9.19 18.74
N ALA A 180 4.30 9.86 19.88
CA ALA A 180 5.54 10.44 20.41
C ALA A 180 6.67 9.40 20.59
N GLU A 181 6.31 8.16 20.92
CA GLU A 181 7.26 7.06 21.07
C GLU A 181 7.85 6.57 19.75
N LEU A 182 7.22 6.94 18.62
CA LEU A 182 7.57 6.58 17.25
C LEU A 182 7.86 7.82 16.39
N ALA A 183 8.44 8.87 16.99
CA ALA A 183 8.72 10.12 16.28
C ALA A 183 9.72 9.96 15.10
N ASP A 184 10.57 8.95 15.19
CA ASP A 184 11.63 8.66 14.22
C ASP A 184 11.94 7.15 14.16
N ALA A 185 12.95 6.76 13.37
CA ALA A 185 13.35 5.37 13.17
C ALA A 185 13.88 4.68 14.44
N GLU A 186 14.32 5.41 15.45
CA GLU A 186 14.72 4.81 16.75
C GLU A 186 13.51 4.20 17.47
N GLY A 187 12.32 4.72 17.20
CA GLY A 187 11.04 4.18 17.69
C GLY A 187 10.77 2.74 17.25
N TYR A 188 11.37 2.25 16.15
CA TYR A 188 11.16 0.87 15.69
C TYR A 188 11.56 -0.17 16.72
N GLN A 189 12.63 0.07 17.48
CA GLN A 189 13.02 -0.84 18.57
C GLN A 189 11.99 -0.87 19.71
N LYS A 190 11.35 0.28 20.00
CA LYS A 190 10.29 0.35 21.02
C LYS A 190 9.07 -0.43 20.52
N LEU A 191 8.68 -0.26 19.25
CA LEU A 191 7.57 -0.98 18.65
C LEU A 191 7.82 -2.51 18.63
N ALA A 192 9.02 -2.95 18.25
CA ALA A 192 9.35 -4.38 18.24
C ALA A 192 9.22 -5.01 19.63
N ARG A 193 9.73 -4.33 20.68
CA ARG A 193 9.57 -4.78 22.07
C ARG A 193 8.11 -4.80 22.51
N ALA A 194 7.35 -3.75 22.18
CA ALA A 194 5.93 -3.67 22.53
C ALA A 194 5.10 -4.77 21.87
N LEU A 195 5.39 -5.13 20.62
CA LEU A 195 4.73 -6.25 19.92
C LEU A 195 5.00 -7.58 20.63
N VAL A 196 6.26 -7.85 20.99
CA VAL A 196 6.61 -9.07 21.73
C VAL A 196 5.91 -9.10 23.09
N GLN A 197 5.90 -7.99 23.84
CA GLN A 197 5.19 -7.87 25.10
C GLN A 197 3.67 -8.06 24.97
N ALA A 198 3.11 -7.66 23.83
CA ALA A 198 1.70 -7.87 23.49
C ALA A 198 1.38 -9.30 23.00
N GLY A 199 2.35 -10.22 23.05
CA GLY A 199 2.19 -11.64 22.71
C GLY A 199 2.38 -11.96 21.23
N VAL A 200 2.89 -11.02 20.40
CA VAL A 200 3.23 -11.34 19.00
C VAL A 200 4.52 -12.16 18.98
N PRO A 201 4.53 -13.34 18.31
CA PRO A 201 5.73 -14.18 18.22
C PRO A 201 6.92 -13.42 17.61
N LYS A 202 8.14 -13.67 18.08
CA LYS A 202 9.35 -12.99 17.60
C LYS A 202 9.54 -13.14 16.09
N ASP A 203 9.32 -14.33 15.54
CA ASP A 203 9.44 -14.60 14.11
C ASP A 203 8.43 -13.78 13.29
N THR A 204 7.23 -13.57 13.83
CA THR A 204 6.22 -12.68 13.25
C THR A 204 6.68 -11.22 13.31
N VAL A 205 7.27 -10.76 14.41
CA VAL A 205 7.81 -9.40 14.50
C VAL A 205 8.90 -9.18 13.45
N GLU A 206 9.85 -10.10 13.31
CA GLU A 206 10.88 -10.03 12.26
C GLU A 206 10.28 -10.02 10.85
N ALA A 207 9.25 -10.82 10.61
CA ALA A 207 8.57 -10.86 9.32
C ALA A 207 7.89 -9.52 9.00
N VAL A 208 7.19 -8.94 9.96
CA VAL A 208 6.52 -7.63 9.84
C VAL A 208 7.52 -6.50 9.59
N PHE A 209 8.69 -6.53 10.24
CA PHE A 209 9.67 -5.46 10.08
C PHE A 209 10.49 -5.53 8.78
N ALA A 210 10.67 -6.72 8.19
CA ALA A 210 11.54 -6.84 7.02
C ALA A 210 11.10 -7.93 6.01
N LYS A 211 10.95 -9.20 6.46
CA LYS A 211 10.88 -10.36 5.57
C LYS A 211 9.70 -10.28 4.59
N ASN A 212 8.54 -9.77 5.04
CA ASN A 212 7.32 -9.70 4.24
C ASN A 212 7.43 -8.70 3.08
N ALA A 213 7.94 -7.50 3.35
CA ALA A 213 8.18 -6.50 2.31
C ALA A 213 9.26 -6.98 1.31
N LEU A 214 10.37 -7.53 1.81
CA LEU A 214 11.42 -8.10 0.99
C LEU A 214 10.90 -9.23 0.09
N ARG A 215 10.07 -10.13 0.61
CA ARG A 215 9.44 -11.21 -0.17
C ARG A 215 8.69 -10.67 -1.39
N VAL A 216 7.92 -9.60 -1.22
CA VAL A 216 7.17 -8.99 -2.33
C VAL A 216 8.12 -8.31 -3.32
N LEU A 217 9.08 -7.54 -2.82
CA LEU A 217 10.05 -6.82 -3.66
C LEU A 217 10.99 -7.78 -4.43
N CYS A 218 11.44 -8.87 -3.82
CA CYS A 218 12.28 -9.86 -4.50
C CYS A 218 11.53 -10.67 -5.56
N LYS A 219 10.20 -10.82 -5.44
CA LYS A 219 9.36 -11.46 -6.46
C LYS A 219 8.95 -10.50 -7.58
N SER A 220 9.12 -9.20 -7.38
CA SER A 220 8.88 -8.17 -8.40
C SER A 220 10.10 -8.05 -9.32
N GLY A 221 9.88 -7.71 -10.58
CA GLY A 221 10.92 -7.56 -11.59
C GLY A 221 10.49 -8.18 -12.91
N VAL A 222 11.24 -7.87 -13.97
CA VAL A 222 10.97 -8.42 -15.29
C VAL A 222 10.97 -9.96 -15.19
N ARG A 223 9.85 -10.58 -15.53
CA ARG A 223 9.78 -12.02 -15.73
C ARG A 223 10.44 -12.29 -17.09
N ASP A 224 11.49 -13.12 -17.09
CA ASP A 224 12.16 -13.59 -18.28
C ASP A 224 11.16 -14.30 -19.23
#